data_17e31f7d203d92bd74ae7370981ac02e
#
_entry.id   17e31f7d203d92bd74ae7370981ac02e
#
_cell.length_a   1.000
_cell.length_b   1.000
_cell.length_c   1.000
_cell.angle_alpha   90.00
_cell.angle_beta   90.00
_cell.angle_gamma   90.00
#
_symmetry.space_group_name_H-M   'P 1'
#
loop_
_entity.id
_entity.type
_entity.pdbx_description
1 polymer ?
#
loop_
_entity_poly.entity_id
_entity_poly.type
_entity_poly.pdbx_seq_one_letter_code
_entity_poly.pdbx_strand_id
1 'polypeptide(L)'
;MPRASVLACPASLKGVLSARDAAAALARGLGDCDRLPLADGGEGTADVVPGVVEAASVIPFDPARLDPFTSSRPFGELLASLSVDRLVVGLGGTANMDAGAGMLEVLDALPPTTVLCDVATTLYDAPRMYGPQKGATPEQVVELEARFRADERLAPFARLPGSGAAGGLGAALASLGAELVPGAAAVLDLLGFDPAPYSLVVTGEGRVDATTAEGKVPFEVVRRCRAAGVRCVVFGGVVTRPLAGAETVALSGDPSRAVADLEALGARLR
;
A
#
# COMPACT_ATOMS: atom_id res chain seq x y z
N MET A 1 24.04 -18.07 -24.66
CA MET A 1 23.53 -17.76 -23.32
C MET A 1 22.43 -16.72 -23.48
N PRO A 2 21.21 -16.93 -22.99
CA PRO A 2 20.24 -15.85 -23.00
C PRO A 2 20.85 -14.67 -22.22
N ARG A 3 20.63 -13.42 -22.72
CA ARG A 3 21.01 -12.23 -21.96
C ARG A 3 20.36 -12.30 -20.59
N ALA A 4 21.13 -12.01 -19.56
CA ALA A 4 20.60 -11.93 -18.21
C ALA A 4 19.53 -10.85 -18.17
N SER A 5 18.27 -11.24 -18.05
CA SER A 5 17.14 -10.31 -18.02
C SER A 5 17.08 -9.60 -16.66
N VAL A 6 16.75 -8.32 -16.69
CA VAL A 6 16.60 -7.46 -15.51
C VAL A 6 15.16 -7.03 -15.37
N LEU A 7 14.64 -7.02 -14.15
CA LEU A 7 13.30 -6.51 -13.84
C LEU A 7 13.39 -5.24 -12.98
N ALA A 8 12.79 -4.15 -13.45
CA ALA A 8 12.55 -2.93 -12.69
C ALA A 8 11.13 -2.92 -12.12
N CYS A 9 10.99 -3.14 -10.81
CA CYS A 9 9.68 -3.25 -10.14
C CYS A 9 9.59 -2.40 -8.86
N PRO A 10 9.70 -1.07 -8.96
CA PRO A 10 9.57 -0.18 -7.82
C PRO A 10 8.11 0.01 -7.39
N ALA A 11 7.92 0.35 -6.11
CA ALA A 11 6.73 1.05 -5.64
C ALA A 11 6.84 2.57 -5.92
N SER A 12 5.80 3.32 -5.60
CA SER A 12 5.81 4.78 -5.69
C SER A 12 6.81 5.40 -4.70
N LEU A 13 7.44 6.51 -5.10
CA LEU A 13 8.10 7.42 -4.17
C LEU A 13 7.05 8.45 -3.73
N LYS A 14 6.35 8.16 -2.65
CA LYS A 14 5.13 8.84 -2.22
C LYS A 14 5.30 10.37 -2.21
N GLY A 15 4.41 11.08 -2.92
CA GLY A 15 4.49 12.53 -3.10
C GLY A 15 5.57 13.03 -4.07
N VAL A 16 6.32 12.13 -4.73
CA VAL A 16 7.44 12.49 -5.62
C VAL A 16 7.29 11.86 -7.01
N LEU A 17 7.16 10.53 -7.10
CA LEU A 17 7.00 9.80 -8.36
C LEU A 17 5.99 8.68 -8.22
N SER A 18 5.15 8.48 -9.24
CA SER A 18 4.34 7.27 -9.36
C SER A 18 5.23 6.02 -9.52
N ALA A 19 4.69 4.85 -9.22
CA ALA A 19 5.42 3.58 -9.46
C ALA A 19 5.78 3.41 -10.95
N ARG A 20 4.91 3.86 -11.87
CA ARG A 20 5.15 3.83 -13.32
C ARG A 20 6.32 4.73 -13.74
N ASP A 21 6.37 5.96 -13.22
CA ASP A 21 7.44 6.90 -13.53
C ASP A 21 8.78 6.45 -12.93
N ALA A 22 8.75 5.89 -11.71
CA ALA A 22 9.93 5.31 -11.08
C ALA A 22 10.48 4.12 -11.89
N ALA A 23 9.61 3.21 -12.36
CA ALA A 23 9.99 2.10 -13.21
C ALA A 23 10.56 2.58 -14.56
N ALA A 24 9.97 3.63 -15.15
CA ALA A 24 10.45 4.22 -16.39
C ALA A 24 11.83 4.88 -16.21
N ALA A 25 12.06 5.59 -15.10
CA ALA A 25 13.35 6.20 -14.78
C ALA A 25 14.46 5.14 -14.60
N LEU A 26 14.17 4.10 -13.80
CA LEU A 26 15.10 2.97 -13.65
C LEU A 26 15.44 2.31 -15.01
N ALA A 27 14.44 2.08 -15.84
CA ALA A 27 14.64 1.42 -17.14
C ALA A 27 15.50 2.25 -18.08
N ARG A 28 15.43 3.59 -18.06
CA ARG A 28 16.33 4.43 -18.85
C ARG A 28 17.80 4.22 -18.49
N GLY A 29 18.10 3.99 -17.21
CA GLY A 29 19.44 3.66 -16.75
C GLY A 29 19.86 2.22 -17.03
N LEU A 30 18.99 1.26 -16.73
CA LEU A 30 19.24 -0.18 -16.91
C LEU A 30 19.39 -0.57 -18.39
N GLY A 31 18.71 0.13 -19.29
CA GLY A 31 18.67 -0.22 -20.72
C GLY A 31 17.61 -1.29 -20.99
N ASP A 32 18.03 -2.45 -21.53
CA ASP A 32 17.14 -3.56 -21.86
C ASP A 32 16.67 -4.25 -20.56
N CYS A 33 15.45 -3.95 -20.11
CA CYS A 33 14.85 -4.52 -18.93
C CYS A 33 13.32 -4.55 -19.01
N ASP A 34 12.71 -5.49 -18.29
CA ASP A 34 11.27 -5.50 -18.09
C ASP A 34 10.88 -4.53 -16.98
N ARG A 35 9.64 -4.05 -17.03
CA ARG A 35 9.07 -3.12 -16.06
C ARG A 35 7.79 -3.67 -15.46
N LEU A 36 7.71 -3.71 -14.15
CA LEU A 36 6.52 -4.09 -13.38
C LEU A 36 6.35 -3.13 -12.22
N PRO A 37 5.74 -1.94 -12.41
CA PRO A 37 5.45 -1.04 -11.29
C PRO A 37 4.55 -1.73 -10.28
N LEU A 38 4.82 -1.54 -8.98
CA LEU A 38 4.16 -2.21 -7.87
C LEU A 38 3.46 -1.23 -6.94
N ALA A 39 2.52 -1.75 -6.13
CA ALA A 39 1.83 -1.03 -5.07
C ALA A 39 1.59 -1.95 -3.86
N ASP A 40 1.19 -1.38 -2.73
CA ASP A 40 1.01 -2.07 -1.45
C ASP A 40 -0.47 -2.26 -1.04
N GLY A 41 -1.41 -1.97 -1.93
CA GLY A 41 -2.84 -1.99 -1.62
C GLY A 41 -3.38 -0.63 -1.14
N GLY A 42 -2.51 0.36 -0.97
CA GLY A 42 -2.88 1.74 -0.65
C GLY A 42 -3.12 2.58 -1.91
N GLU A 43 -3.01 3.92 -1.74
CA GLU A 43 -3.15 4.91 -2.79
C GLU A 43 -2.18 4.64 -3.96
N GLY A 44 -2.70 4.67 -5.20
CA GLY A 44 -1.97 4.40 -6.43
C GLY A 44 -1.95 2.92 -6.84
N THR A 45 -2.66 2.05 -6.13
CA THR A 45 -2.80 0.63 -6.51
C THR A 45 -3.60 0.47 -7.79
N ALA A 46 -4.67 1.26 -7.99
CA ALA A 46 -5.48 1.26 -9.21
C ALA A 46 -4.68 1.66 -10.46
N ASP A 47 -3.61 2.43 -10.31
CA ASP A 47 -2.72 2.79 -11.41
C ASP A 47 -1.93 1.59 -11.95
N VAL A 48 -1.68 0.59 -11.12
CA VAL A 48 -0.87 -0.59 -11.49
C VAL A 48 -1.69 -1.86 -11.63
N VAL A 49 -2.79 -1.98 -10.88
CA VAL A 49 -3.72 -3.12 -10.94
C VAL A 49 -5.09 -2.64 -11.42
N PRO A 50 -5.43 -2.85 -12.71
CA PRO A 50 -6.73 -2.45 -13.24
C PRO A 50 -7.90 -3.09 -12.48
N GLY A 51 -8.95 -2.32 -12.23
CA GLY A 51 -10.17 -2.79 -11.58
C GLY A 51 -10.13 -2.77 -10.04
N VAL A 52 -9.06 -2.32 -9.43
CA VAL A 52 -9.02 -2.02 -7.98
C VAL A 52 -9.79 -0.73 -7.71
N VAL A 53 -10.67 -0.76 -6.71
CA VAL A 53 -11.41 0.41 -6.23
C VAL A 53 -10.71 0.94 -4.96
N GLU A 54 -10.16 2.13 -5.03
CA GLU A 54 -9.46 2.74 -3.90
C GLU A 54 -10.40 3.60 -3.05
N ALA A 55 -10.35 3.41 -1.73
CA ALA A 55 -11.08 4.27 -0.80
C ALA A 55 -10.59 5.72 -0.86
N ALA A 56 -9.30 5.94 -1.09
CA ALA A 56 -8.70 7.26 -1.23
C ALA A 56 -9.23 8.05 -2.44
N SER A 57 -9.84 7.41 -3.44
CA SER A 57 -10.41 8.11 -4.61
C SER A 57 -11.57 9.05 -4.23
N VAL A 58 -12.27 8.78 -3.13
CA VAL A 58 -13.44 9.56 -2.67
C VAL A 58 -13.28 10.13 -1.25
N ILE A 59 -12.36 9.61 -0.46
CA ILE A 59 -12.02 10.09 0.89
C ILE A 59 -10.50 10.27 1.04
N PRO A 60 -9.83 11.04 0.15
CA PRO A 60 -8.37 11.16 0.16
C PRO A 60 -7.85 11.80 1.44
N PHE A 61 -6.68 11.35 1.89
CA PHE A 61 -5.93 12.03 2.94
C PHE A 61 -5.33 13.33 2.40
N ASP A 62 -5.72 14.46 2.99
CA ASP A 62 -5.18 15.78 2.67
C ASP A 62 -4.51 16.37 3.92
N PRO A 63 -3.17 16.51 3.95
CA PRO A 63 -2.46 17.08 5.10
C PRO A 63 -2.79 18.56 5.35
N ALA A 64 -3.40 19.26 4.37
CA ALA A 64 -3.86 20.64 4.54
C ALA A 64 -5.27 20.72 5.15
N ARG A 65 -6.00 19.60 5.23
CA ARG A 65 -7.38 19.55 5.71
C ARG A 65 -7.61 18.35 6.62
N LEU A 66 -6.94 18.35 7.77
CA LEU A 66 -7.02 17.25 8.72
C LEU A 66 -8.34 17.32 9.50
N ASP A 67 -9.12 16.24 9.41
CA ASP A 67 -10.35 16.03 10.19
C ASP A 67 -10.49 14.54 10.51
N PRO A 68 -10.24 14.12 11.75
CA PRO A 68 -10.35 12.73 12.15
C PRO A 68 -11.78 12.20 12.14
N PHE A 69 -12.78 13.08 12.04
CA PHE A 69 -14.21 12.72 11.97
C PHE A 69 -14.74 12.67 10.52
N THR A 70 -13.87 12.77 9.52
CA THR A 70 -14.26 12.57 8.12
C THR A 70 -15.03 11.26 7.96
N SER A 71 -16.20 11.32 7.32
CA SER A 71 -17.08 10.18 7.12
C SER A 71 -16.62 9.28 5.97
N SER A 72 -16.74 7.98 6.15
CA SER A 72 -16.55 6.97 5.11
C SER A 72 -17.77 6.81 4.16
N ARG A 73 -18.86 7.56 4.37
CA ARG A 73 -20.09 7.47 3.56
C ARG A 73 -19.84 7.59 2.05
N PRO A 74 -19.00 8.53 1.53
CA PRO A 74 -18.73 8.61 0.09
C PRO A 74 -18.16 7.31 -0.49
N PHE A 75 -17.40 6.56 0.31
CA PHE A 75 -16.89 5.26 -0.12
C PHE A 75 -17.99 4.20 -0.16
N GLY A 76 -18.91 4.18 0.79
CA GLY A 76 -20.10 3.34 0.75
C GLY A 76 -20.97 3.61 -0.48
N GLU A 77 -21.20 4.89 -0.80
CA GLU A 77 -21.96 5.32 -1.98
C GLU A 77 -21.27 4.89 -3.29
N LEU A 78 -19.93 5.01 -3.35
CA LEU A 78 -19.15 4.50 -4.47
C LEU A 78 -19.34 3.00 -4.65
N LEU A 79 -19.15 2.20 -3.58
CA LEU A 79 -19.30 0.74 -3.64
C LEU A 79 -20.72 0.33 -4.03
N ALA A 80 -21.75 0.97 -3.48
CA ALA A 80 -23.16 0.72 -3.81
C ALA A 80 -23.52 1.03 -5.28
N SER A 81 -22.76 1.92 -5.93
CA SER A 81 -22.96 2.28 -7.34
C SER A 81 -22.39 1.25 -8.33
N LEU A 82 -21.56 0.33 -7.86
CA LEU A 82 -20.87 -0.64 -8.70
C LEU A 82 -21.77 -1.88 -8.96
N SER A 83 -21.82 -2.31 -10.21
CA SER A 83 -22.50 -3.56 -10.62
C SER A 83 -21.43 -4.54 -11.11
N VAL A 84 -20.80 -5.27 -10.17
CA VAL A 84 -19.72 -6.21 -10.46
C VAL A 84 -19.93 -7.53 -9.70
N ASP A 85 -19.48 -8.64 -10.30
CA ASP A 85 -19.58 -9.96 -9.67
C ASP A 85 -18.51 -10.21 -8.61
N ARG A 86 -17.45 -9.46 -8.66
CA ARG A 86 -16.32 -9.52 -7.71
C ARG A 86 -15.69 -8.14 -7.56
N LEU A 87 -15.20 -7.85 -6.36
CA LEU A 87 -14.61 -6.56 -6.04
C LEU A 87 -13.20 -6.75 -5.44
N VAL A 88 -12.27 -5.88 -5.82
CA VAL A 88 -10.97 -5.72 -5.17
C VAL A 88 -10.87 -4.27 -4.69
N VAL A 89 -10.66 -4.10 -3.40
CA VAL A 89 -10.63 -2.80 -2.73
C VAL A 89 -9.23 -2.52 -2.19
N GLY A 90 -8.69 -1.34 -2.46
CA GLY A 90 -7.46 -0.85 -1.86
C GLY A 90 -7.75 0.07 -0.66
N LEU A 91 -7.14 -0.24 0.49
CA LEU A 91 -7.23 0.58 1.70
C LEU A 91 -5.88 1.23 2.02
N GLY A 92 -5.84 2.54 2.01
CA GLY A 92 -4.69 3.36 2.35
C GLY A 92 -4.90 4.79 1.85
N GLY A 93 -4.17 5.76 2.39
CA GLY A 93 -4.25 7.15 1.95
C GLY A 93 -5.59 7.84 2.22
N THR A 94 -6.38 7.39 3.21
CA THR A 94 -7.71 7.93 3.53
C THR A 94 -7.72 8.90 4.69
N ALA A 95 -8.68 9.84 4.69
CA ALA A 95 -8.86 10.84 5.76
C ALA A 95 -9.64 10.31 6.97
N ASN A 96 -10.58 9.37 6.79
CA ASN A 96 -11.54 8.94 7.80
C ASN A 96 -10.94 8.18 9.00
N MET A 97 -11.61 8.34 10.17
CA MET A 97 -11.41 7.53 11.39
C MET A 97 -12.76 7.19 12.03
N ASP A 98 -13.74 6.80 11.22
CA ASP A 98 -15.11 6.54 11.65
C ASP A 98 -15.45 5.05 11.79
N ALA A 99 -14.45 4.16 11.72
CA ALA A 99 -14.60 2.70 11.73
C ALA A 99 -15.55 2.19 10.63
N GLY A 100 -15.70 2.95 9.53
CA GLY A 100 -16.61 2.61 8.45
C GLY A 100 -18.08 2.89 8.76
N ALA A 101 -18.40 3.64 9.83
CA ALA A 101 -19.76 3.92 10.22
C ALA A 101 -20.58 4.56 9.09
N GLY A 102 -20.03 5.59 8.43
CA GLY A 102 -20.70 6.24 7.31
C GLY A 102 -20.92 5.31 6.11
N MET A 103 -19.97 4.41 5.82
CA MET A 103 -20.12 3.39 4.77
C MET A 103 -21.28 2.43 5.10
N LEU A 104 -21.35 1.94 6.34
CA LEU A 104 -22.38 1.00 6.80
C LEU A 104 -23.79 1.61 6.92
N GLU A 105 -23.94 2.94 6.80
CA GLU A 105 -25.26 3.60 6.70
C GLU A 105 -25.90 3.41 5.31
N VAL A 106 -25.10 3.13 4.28
CA VAL A 106 -25.56 3.10 2.88
C VAL A 106 -25.25 1.79 2.19
N LEU A 107 -24.51 0.89 2.84
CA LEU A 107 -24.08 -0.39 2.28
C LEU A 107 -24.26 -1.50 3.31
N ASP A 108 -25.10 -2.49 3.00
CA ASP A 108 -25.42 -3.62 3.86
C ASP A 108 -24.98 -4.97 3.30
N ALA A 109 -24.51 -5.02 2.05
CA ALA A 109 -23.99 -6.22 1.38
C ALA A 109 -22.92 -5.89 0.35
N LEU A 110 -22.04 -6.85 0.10
CA LEU A 110 -20.99 -6.80 -0.92
C LEU A 110 -21.00 -8.07 -1.77
N PRO A 111 -20.62 -7.99 -3.07
CA PRO A 111 -20.21 -9.18 -3.80
C PRO A 111 -18.96 -9.80 -3.15
N PRO A 112 -18.51 -11.00 -3.57
CA PRO A 112 -17.21 -11.53 -3.15
C PRO A 112 -16.12 -10.46 -3.27
N THR A 113 -15.56 -10.03 -2.14
CA THR A 113 -14.68 -8.87 -2.05
C THR A 113 -13.35 -9.24 -1.39
N THR A 114 -12.26 -8.88 -2.04
CA THR A 114 -10.91 -8.94 -1.48
C THR A 114 -10.43 -7.53 -1.15
N VAL A 115 -9.98 -7.32 0.08
CA VAL A 115 -9.52 -6.02 0.58
C VAL A 115 -8.00 -6.06 0.75
N LEU A 116 -7.32 -5.23 -0.01
CA LEU A 116 -5.87 -5.05 0.02
C LEU A 116 -5.52 -4.09 1.16
N CYS A 117 -4.93 -4.61 2.25
CA CYS A 117 -4.54 -3.82 3.41
C CYS A 117 -3.05 -3.45 3.32
N ASP A 118 -2.75 -2.15 3.28
CA ASP A 118 -1.38 -1.61 3.30
C ASP A 118 -0.71 -1.73 4.68
N VAL A 119 -1.49 -2.04 5.71
CA VAL A 119 -1.07 -2.20 7.10
C VAL A 119 -1.74 -3.41 7.76
N ALA A 120 -1.07 -3.98 8.78
CA ALA A 120 -1.62 -5.10 9.57
C ALA A 120 -2.29 -4.63 10.89
N THR A 121 -2.40 -3.32 11.12
CA THR A 121 -2.96 -2.74 12.35
C THR A 121 -4.38 -3.23 12.60
N THR A 122 -4.69 -3.54 13.87
CA THR A 122 -6.02 -3.97 14.29
C THR A 122 -6.97 -2.79 14.47
N LEU A 123 -8.28 -3.04 14.50
CA LEU A 123 -9.29 -1.99 14.66
C LEU A 123 -9.04 -1.14 15.90
N TYR A 124 -8.80 -1.79 17.05
CA TYR A 124 -8.68 -1.08 18.33
C TYR A 124 -7.36 -0.32 18.49
N ASP A 125 -6.35 -0.61 17.69
CA ASP A 125 -5.07 0.10 17.69
C ASP A 125 -5.06 1.29 16.71
N ALA A 126 -5.97 1.29 15.73
CA ALA A 126 -6.01 2.29 14.66
C ALA A 126 -6.16 3.74 15.16
N PRO A 127 -7.03 4.07 16.15
CA PRO A 127 -7.16 5.44 16.65
C PRO A 127 -5.84 6.00 17.20
N ARG A 128 -5.11 5.21 17.98
CA ARG A 128 -3.82 5.61 18.57
C ARG A 128 -2.72 5.69 17.51
N MET A 129 -2.73 4.76 16.55
CA MET A 129 -1.71 4.68 15.52
C MET A 129 -1.87 5.78 14.45
N TYR A 130 -3.10 6.06 14.03
CA TYR A 130 -3.37 6.91 12.86
C TYR A 130 -4.16 8.19 13.16
N GLY A 131 -4.83 8.27 14.31
CA GLY A 131 -5.60 9.45 14.70
C GLY A 131 -4.78 10.74 14.69
N PRO A 132 -3.58 10.77 15.33
CA PRO A 132 -2.75 11.97 15.38
C PRO A 132 -2.37 12.50 14.00
N GLN A 133 -1.99 11.64 13.06
CA GLN A 133 -1.65 12.09 11.69
C GLN A 133 -2.85 12.59 10.90
N LYS A 134 -4.07 12.22 11.30
CA LYS A 134 -5.34 12.70 10.73
C LYS A 134 -5.93 13.89 11.49
N GLY A 135 -5.16 14.46 12.43
CA GLY A 135 -5.52 15.69 13.14
C GLY A 135 -6.23 15.47 14.47
N ALA A 136 -6.33 14.23 14.98
CA ALA A 136 -6.93 13.98 16.28
C ALA A 136 -6.05 14.48 17.43
N THR A 137 -6.65 15.23 18.37
CA THR A 137 -6.03 15.53 19.66
C THR A 137 -5.94 14.28 20.54
N PRO A 138 -5.13 14.28 21.61
CA PRO A 138 -5.08 13.15 22.53
C PRO A 138 -6.45 12.77 23.11
N GLU A 139 -7.30 13.75 23.40
CA GLU A 139 -8.65 13.56 23.92
C GLU A 139 -9.57 12.92 22.85
N GLN A 140 -9.44 13.37 21.60
CA GLN A 140 -10.16 12.79 20.47
C GLN A 140 -9.71 11.36 20.16
N VAL A 141 -8.42 11.02 20.34
CA VAL A 141 -7.95 9.64 20.23
C VAL A 141 -8.64 8.74 21.25
N VAL A 142 -8.77 9.18 22.51
CA VAL A 142 -9.51 8.43 23.55
C VAL A 142 -11.00 8.28 23.18
N GLU A 143 -11.62 9.32 22.65
CA GLU A 143 -13.00 9.26 22.16
C GLU A 143 -13.15 8.24 21.02
N LEU A 144 -12.26 8.28 20.01
CA LEU A 144 -12.26 7.33 18.90
C LEU A 144 -12.05 5.88 19.39
N GLU A 145 -11.12 5.65 20.31
CA GLU A 145 -10.92 4.32 20.93
C GLU A 145 -12.21 3.81 21.59
N ALA A 146 -12.89 4.67 22.35
CA ALA A 146 -14.16 4.32 23.00
C ALA A 146 -15.25 4.00 21.98
N ARG A 147 -15.41 4.81 20.93
CA ARG A 147 -16.38 4.59 19.85
C ARG A 147 -16.13 3.29 19.10
N PHE A 148 -14.87 2.99 18.75
CA PHE A 148 -14.52 1.75 18.05
C PHE A 148 -14.81 0.50 18.88
N ARG A 149 -14.61 0.58 20.20
CA ARG A 149 -14.92 -0.52 21.13
C ARG A 149 -16.39 -0.71 21.39
N ALA A 150 -17.19 0.36 21.27
CA ALA A 150 -18.63 0.31 21.49
C ALA A 150 -19.41 -0.27 20.30
N ASP A 151 -18.81 -0.37 19.11
CA ASP A 151 -19.48 -0.97 17.95
C ASP A 151 -19.42 -2.50 18.01
N GLU A 152 -20.49 -3.12 18.54
CA GLU A 152 -20.59 -4.57 18.69
C GLU A 152 -20.58 -5.33 17.36
N ARG A 153 -20.98 -4.70 16.24
CA ARG A 153 -20.96 -5.31 14.89
C ARG A 153 -19.54 -5.60 14.45
N LEU A 154 -18.60 -4.74 14.84
CA LEU A 154 -17.19 -4.84 14.44
C LEU A 154 -16.33 -5.68 15.40
N ALA A 155 -16.82 -5.96 16.61
CA ALA A 155 -16.09 -6.70 17.63
C ALA A 155 -15.55 -8.07 17.16
N PRO A 156 -16.29 -8.89 16.37
CA PRO A 156 -15.78 -10.16 15.85
C PRO A 156 -14.58 -10.02 14.90
N PHE A 157 -14.47 -8.86 14.23
CA PHE A 157 -13.45 -8.59 13.20
C PHE A 157 -12.30 -7.71 13.74
N ALA A 158 -12.43 -7.19 14.94
CA ALA A 158 -11.56 -6.16 15.49
C ALA A 158 -10.09 -6.59 15.64
N ARG A 159 -9.80 -7.88 15.73
CA ARG A 159 -8.44 -8.45 15.88
C ARG A 159 -7.85 -8.99 14.59
N LEU A 160 -8.58 -8.93 13.47
CA LEU A 160 -8.04 -9.33 12.18
C LEU A 160 -6.89 -8.39 11.77
N PRO A 161 -5.78 -8.90 11.25
CA PRO A 161 -4.76 -8.06 10.64
C PRO A 161 -5.38 -7.22 9.51
N GLY A 162 -5.14 -5.91 9.50
CA GLY A 162 -5.72 -5.00 8.53
C GLY A 162 -7.12 -4.46 8.90
N SER A 163 -7.74 -4.94 9.98
CA SER A 163 -9.07 -4.43 10.40
C SER A 163 -9.05 -2.94 10.75
N GLY A 164 -7.91 -2.39 11.16
CA GLY A 164 -7.71 -0.97 11.43
C GLY A 164 -7.33 -0.14 10.20
N ALA A 165 -7.09 -0.76 9.04
CA ALA A 165 -6.73 -0.05 7.82
C ALA A 165 -7.81 0.96 7.45
N ALA A 166 -7.39 2.09 6.85
CA ALA A 166 -8.30 3.18 6.46
C ALA A 166 -9.23 3.61 7.59
N GLY A 167 -8.69 3.78 8.82
CA GLY A 167 -9.49 4.26 9.96
C GLY A 167 -10.60 3.32 10.39
N GLY A 168 -10.41 2.00 10.23
CA GLY A 168 -11.35 0.95 10.62
C GLY A 168 -12.25 0.45 9.50
N LEU A 169 -12.12 0.97 8.27
CA LEU A 169 -12.84 0.44 7.10
C LEU A 169 -12.58 -1.06 6.88
N GLY A 170 -11.37 -1.55 7.21
CA GLY A 170 -11.06 -2.97 7.12
C GLY A 170 -12.04 -3.83 7.94
N ALA A 171 -12.31 -3.47 9.21
CA ALA A 171 -13.28 -4.19 10.04
C ALA A 171 -14.71 -4.09 9.50
N ALA A 172 -15.11 -2.90 9.01
CA ALA A 172 -16.44 -2.69 8.44
C ALA A 172 -16.65 -3.53 7.18
N LEU A 173 -15.69 -3.59 6.27
CA LEU A 173 -15.75 -4.44 5.07
C LEU A 173 -15.74 -5.93 5.45
N ALA A 174 -14.95 -6.34 6.43
CA ALA A 174 -14.95 -7.71 6.93
C ALA A 174 -16.32 -8.08 7.53
N SER A 175 -17.02 -7.15 8.20
CA SER A 175 -18.37 -7.39 8.72
C SER A 175 -19.43 -7.63 7.64
N LEU A 176 -19.16 -7.18 6.40
CA LEU A 176 -19.94 -7.46 5.21
C LEU A 176 -19.44 -8.69 4.43
N GLY A 177 -18.54 -9.47 5.01
CA GLY A 177 -18.03 -10.73 4.43
C GLY A 177 -16.81 -10.56 3.51
N ALA A 178 -16.18 -9.41 3.46
CA ALA A 178 -14.95 -9.21 2.68
C ALA A 178 -13.73 -9.91 3.33
N GLU A 179 -12.82 -10.42 2.50
CA GLU A 179 -11.55 -11.02 2.92
C GLU A 179 -10.46 -9.95 3.00
N LEU A 180 -9.84 -9.79 4.18
CA LEU A 180 -8.70 -8.90 4.37
C LEU A 180 -7.40 -9.63 4.06
N VAL A 181 -6.58 -9.09 3.15
CA VAL A 181 -5.29 -9.68 2.76
C VAL A 181 -4.16 -8.66 2.84
N PRO A 182 -2.90 -9.09 3.09
CA PRO A 182 -1.74 -8.20 2.98
C PRO A 182 -1.61 -7.65 1.56
N GLY A 183 -1.72 -6.33 1.42
CA GLY A 183 -1.87 -5.69 0.12
C GLY A 183 -0.67 -5.89 -0.80
N ALA A 184 0.57 -5.71 -0.30
CA ALA A 184 1.76 -5.91 -1.13
C ALA A 184 1.85 -7.34 -1.70
N ALA A 185 1.63 -8.37 -0.88
CA ALA A 185 1.67 -9.76 -1.34
C ALA A 185 0.59 -10.03 -2.39
N ALA A 186 -0.65 -9.57 -2.13
CA ALA A 186 -1.76 -9.75 -3.03
C ALA A 186 -1.59 -9.00 -4.36
N VAL A 187 -1.04 -7.79 -4.35
CA VAL A 187 -0.71 -7.03 -5.56
C VAL A 187 0.32 -7.76 -6.41
N LEU A 188 1.38 -8.31 -5.79
CA LEU A 188 2.36 -9.11 -6.51
C LEU A 188 1.72 -10.35 -7.18
N ASP A 189 0.77 -11.01 -6.49
CA ASP A 189 0.04 -12.16 -7.04
C ASP A 189 -0.88 -11.74 -8.20
N LEU A 190 -1.63 -10.65 -8.04
CA LEU A 190 -2.52 -10.12 -9.08
C LEU A 190 -1.75 -9.70 -10.35
N LEU A 191 -0.53 -9.21 -10.20
CA LEU A 191 0.35 -8.83 -11.30
C LEU A 191 1.17 -10.01 -11.86
N GLY A 192 1.06 -11.21 -11.28
CA GLY A 192 1.83 -12.38 -11.71
C GLY A 192 3.34 -12.23 -11.50
N PHE A 193 3.77 -11.55 -10.45
CA PHE A 193 5.20 -11.35 -10.17
C PHE A 193 5.92 -12.67 -9.95
N ASP A 194 6.80 -13.00 -10.88
CA ASP A 194 7.73 -14.13 -10.80
C ASP A 194 9.17 -13.64 -11.04
N PRO A 195 10.06 -13.72 -10.05
CA PRO A 195 11.45 -13.32 -10.21
C PRO A 195 12.31 -14.35 -10.93
N ALA A 196 11.88 -15.61 -11.07
CA ALA A 196 12.71 -16.72 -11.54
C ALA A 196 13.35 -16.51 -12.93
N PRO A 197 12.68 -15.83 -13.91
CA PRO A 197 13.29 -15.59 -15.22
C PRO A 197 14.44 -14.58 -15.23
N TYR A 198 14.63 -13.84 -14.12
CA TYR A 198 15.55 -12.69 -14.07
C TYR A 198 16.84 -13.01 -13.32
N SER A 199 17.92 -12.39 -13.74
CA SER A 199 19.21 -12.43 -13.03
C SER A 199 19.32 -11.34 -11.96
N LEU A 200 18.55 -10.25 -12.14
CA LEU A 200 18.52 -9.10 -11.25
C LEU A 200 17.11 -8.53 -11.20
N VAL A 201 16.64 -8.30 -9.99
CA VAL A 201 15.41 -7.54 -9.71
C VAL A 201 15.78 -6.26 -8.96
N VAL A 202 15.30 -5.11 -9.44
CA VAL A 202 15.49 -3.80 -8.80
C VAL A 202 14.15 -3.27 -8.33
N THR A 203 14.00 -3.13 -7.04
CA THR A 203 12.79 -2.60 -6.38
C THR A 203 13.14 -1.48 -5.42
N GLY A 204 12.16 -0.81 -4.86
CA GLY A 204 12.37 0.24 -3.87
C GLY A 204 11.14 1.09 -3.66
N GLU A 205 11.28 2.04 -2.74
CA GLU A 205 10.22 2.98 -2.34
C GLU A 205 10.81 4.31 -1.88
N GLY A 206 9.95 5.29 -1.52
CA GLY A 206 10.41 6.60 -1.06
C GLY A 206 11.23 6.56 0.23
N ARG A 207 10.90 5.68 1.18
CA ARG A 207 11.60 5.55 2.47
C ARG A 207 11.73 4.09 2.88
N VAL A 208 12.96 3.61 2.96
CA VAL A 208 13.28 2.27 3.48
C VAL A 208 13.70 2.40 4.94
N ASP A 209 12.89 1.85 5.84
CA ASP A 209 13.06 1.90 7.29
C ASP A 209 12.59 0.60 7.97
N ALA A 210 12.42 0.63 9.30
CA ALA A 210 11.98 -0.54 10.06
C ALA A 210 10.61 -1.06 9.57
N THR A 211 9.70 -0.17 9.18
CA THR A 211 8.35 -0.54 8.73
C THR A 211 8.33 -1.21 7.35
N THR A 212 9.37 -1.01 6.54
CA THR A 212 9.53 -1.72 5.26
C THR A 212 9.54 -3.24 5.47
N ALA A 213 10.16 -3.70 6.57
CA ALA A 213 10.21 -5.13 6.92
C ALA A 213 8.88 -5.70 7.45
N GLU A 214 7.87 -4.88 7.64
CA GLU A 214 6.54 -5.28 8.12
C GLU A 214 5.57 -5.68 7.00
N GLY A 215 6.09 -6.02 5.81
CA GLY A 215 5.28 -6.54 4.70
C GLY A 215 5.02 -5.54 3.57
N LYS A 216 5.79 -4.44 3.47
CA LYS A 216 5.71 -3.53 2.33
C LYS A 216 6.28 -4.15 1.06
N VAL A 217 6.06 -3.50 -0.09
CA VAL A 217 6.48 -3.97 -1.43
C VAL A 217 7.93 -4.43 -1.48
N PRO A 218 8.95 -3.65 -1.05
CA PRO A 218 10.33 -4.10 -1.16
C PRO A 218 10.63 -5.36 -0.34
N PHE A 219 10.00 -5.49 0.84
CA PHE A 219 10.15 -6.71 1.66
C PHE A 219 9.63 -7.94 0.93
N GLU A 220 8.42 -7.86 0.37
CA GLU A 220 7.78 -8.98 -0.30
C GLU A 220 8.53 -9.37 -1.58
N VAL A 221 9.02 -8.40 -2.34
CA VAL A 221 9.88 -8.65 -3.51
C VAL A 221 11.16 -9.37 -3.10
N VAL A 222 11.86 -8.87 -2.06
CA VAL A 222 13.10 -9.51 -1.55
C VAL A 222 12.83 -10.94 -1.09
N ARG A 223 11.74 -11.17 -0.36
CA ARG A 223 11.33 -12.49 0.11
C ARG A 223 11.18 -13.47 -1.06
N ARG A 224 10.48 -13.07 -2.14
CA ARG A 224 10.27 -13.91 -3.34
C ARG A 224 11.55 -14.09 -4.14
N CYS A 225 12.36 -13.05 -4.30
CA CYS A 225 13.67 -13.15 -4.96
C CYS A 225 14.61 -14.14 -4.23
N ARG A 226 14.65 -14.08 -2.89
CA ARG A 226 15.45 -15.02 -2.10
C ARG A 226 14.98 -16.47 -2.26
N ALA A 227 13.67 -16.69 -2.27
CA ALA A 227 13.11 -18.03 -2.49
C ALA A 227 13.47 -18.58 -3.87
N ALA A 228 13.58 -17.73 -4.89
CA ALA A 228 13.97 -18.08 -6.26
C ALA A 228 15.50 -18.07 -6.49
N GLY A 229 16.31 -17.66 -5.51
CA GLY A 229 17.76 -17.54 -5.68
C GLY A 229 18.20 -16.39 -6.60
N VAL A 230 17.36 -15.36 -6.76
CA VAL A 230 17.58 -14.21 -7.66
C VAL A 230 18.18 -13.03 -6.89
N ARG A 231 19.19 -12.38 -7.49
CA ARG A 231 19.76 -11.15 -6.93
C ARG A 231 18.72 -10.04 -6.89
N CYS A 232 18.61 -9.39 -5.74
CA CYS A 232 17.68 -8.26 -5.54
C CYS A 232 18.43 -7.04 -5.02
N VAL A 233 18.18 -5.87 -5.63
CA VAL A 233 18.64 -4.56 -5.17
C VAL A 233 17.44 -3.74 -4.77
N VAL A 234 17.49 -3.19 -3.54
CA VAL A 234 16.45 -2.32 -2.98
C VAL A 234 16.99 -0.89 -2.92
N PHE A 235 16.30 0.06 -3.51
CA PHE A 235 16.62 1.47 -3.31
C PHE A 235 15.62 2.14 -2.38
N GLY A 236 16.07 3.19 -1.71
CA GLY A 236 15.21 4.11 -0.95
C GLY A 236 15.53 5.55 -1.31
N GLY A 237 14.52 6.40 -1.49
CA GLY A 237 14.74 7.85 -1.53
C GLY A 237 15.52 8.27 -0.28
N VAL A 238 15.07 7.79 0.87
CA VAL A 238 15.78 7.83 2.16
C VAL A 238 15.90 6.41 2.69
N VAL A 239 17.08 6.04 3.20
CA VAL A 239 17.32 4.76 3.87
C VAL A 239 17.78 5.02 5.30
N THR A 240 16.94 4.68 6.28
CA THR A 240 17.30 4.75 7.70
C THR A 240 17.64 3.38 8.29
N ARG A 241 17.12 2.31 7.66
CA ARG A 241 17.43 0.92 8.02
C ARG A 241 17.48 0.06 6.76
N PRO A 242 18.64 -0.50 6.39
CA PRO A 242 18.75 -1.41 5.25
C PRO A 242 17.85 -2.64 5.42
N LEU A 243 17.30 -3.13 4.31
CA LEU A 243 16.46 -4.33 4.30
C LEU A 243 17.34 -5.59 4.26
N ALA A 244 17.16 -6.45 5.23
CA ALA A 244 17.92 -7.71 5.30
C ALA A 244 17.64 -8.62 4.11
N GLY A 245 18.70 -9.17 3.52
CA GLY A 245 18.60 -10.14 2.42
C GLY A 245 18.63 -9.53 1.02
N ALA A 246 18.86 -8.22 0.91
CA ALA A 246 19.12 -7.53 -0.35
C ALA A 246 20.21 -6.47 -0.19
N GLU A 247 20.85 -6.13 -1.31
CA GLU A 247 21.67 -4.92 -1.40
C GLU A 247 20.75 -3.70 -1.31
N THR A 248 20.99 -2.81 -0.34
CA THR A 248 20.17 -1.60 -0.18
C THR A 248 20.97 -0.36 -0.54
N VAL A 249 20.39 0.49 -1.39
CA VAL A 249 21.01 1.70 -1.93
C VAL A 249 20.17 2.93 -1.55
N ALA A 250 20.78 3.91 -0.91
CA ALA A 250 20.16 5.22 -0.72
C ALA A 250 20.33 6.09 -1.97
N LEU A 251 19.26 6.74 -2.39
CA LEU A 251 19.32 7.85 -3.37
C LEU A 251 19.79 9.13 -2.68
N SER A 252 19.80 10.26 -3.36
CA SER A 252 20.25 11.54 -2.78
C SER A 252 19.38 12.06 -1.65
N GLY A 253 18.12 11.59 -1.56
CA GLY A 253 17.11 12.13 -0.63
C GLY A 253 16.46 13.43 -1.11
N ASP A 254 16.88 13.99 -2.23
CA ASP A 254 16.32 15.19 -2.83
C ASP A 254 15.19 14.80 -3.82
N PRO A 255 13.92 15.15 -3.53
CA PRO A 255 12.78 14.84 -4.41
C PRO A 255 12.96 15.35 -5.84
N SER A 256 13.60 16.51 -6.03
CA SER A 256 13.81 17.10 -7.35
C SER A 256 14.79 16.30 -8.22
N ARG A 257 15.60 15.45 -7.61
CA ARG A 257 16.59 14.60 -8.27
C ARG A 257 16.15 13.17 -8.46
N ALA A 258 14.97 12.79 -7.95
CA ALA A 258 14.53 11.41 -7.90
C ALA A 258 14.64 10.67 -9.25
N VAL A 259 14.26 11.31 -10.35
CA VAL A 259 14.40 10.75 -11.71
C VAL A 259 15.87 10.53 -12.07
N ALA A 260 16.72 11.55 -11.90
CA ALA A 260 18.13 11.46 -12.23
C ALA A 260 18.88 10.41 -11.38
N ASP A 261 18.51 10.31 -10.10
CA ASP A 261 19.08 9.33 -9.17
C ASP A 261 18.71 7.89 -9.57
N LEU A 262 17.45 7.66 -9.99
CA LEU A 262 17.00 6.36 -10.47
C LEU A 262 17.67 5.97 -11.80
N GLU A 263 17.86 6.91 -12.71
CA GLU A 263 18.62 6.69 -13.95
C GLU A 263 20.08 6.36 -13.67
N ALA A 264 20.73 7.10 -12.77
CA ALA A 264 22.11 6.85 -12.35
C ALA A 264 22.26 5.49 -11.64
N LEU A 265 21.30 5.11 -10.80
CA LEU A 265 21.26 3.78 -10.18
C LEU A 265 21.15 2.69 -11.25
N GLY A 266 20.21 2.83 -12.19
CA GLY A 266 20.05 1.89 -13.29
C GLY A 266 21.34 1.72 -14.11
N ALA A 267 21.98 2.84 -14.49
CA ALA A 267 23.24 2.82 -15.25
C ALA A 267 24.38 2.11 -14.50
N ARG A 268 24.41 2.20 -13.18
CA ARG A 268 25.41 1.54 -12.32
C ARG A 268 25.18 0.03 -12.17
N LEU A 269 23.94 -0.43 -12.35
CA LEU A 269 23.54 -1.84 -12.23
C LEU A 269 23.53 -2.59 -13.58
N ARG A 270 23.69 -1.88 -14.67
CA ARG A 270 23.80 -2.39 -16.04
C ARG A 270 25.14 -3.10 -16.28
#